data_3c3767a04a2fcfd560327e2908fa3a7b
#
_entry.id   3c3767a04a2fcfd560327e2908fa3a7b
#
_cell.length_a   1.000
_cell.length_b   1.000
_cell.length_c   1.000
_cell.angle_alpha   90.00
_cell.angle_beta   90.00
_cell.angle_gamma   90.00
#
_symmetry.space_group_name_H-M   'P 1'
#
loop_
_entity.id
_entity.type
_entity.pdbx_description
1 polymer ?
#
loop_
_entity_poly.entity_id
_entity_poly.type
_entity_poly.pdbx_seq_one_letter_code
_entity_poly.pdbx_strand_id
1 'polypeptide(L)'
;MLINKLYWGFGMVLIGCFPFEDVGLENGVTSKKNTLIAAKINKIKVVEQNLQQPGKEIYTDFCIQCHGANGKGDGIKIPPLAGSDWLTKKRKQSIHAVKFGQNGEIIVNKVKFNNNMPPMGLSNQEVADVMNYIMNSWGNKQNKKVTEKEVEGVLY
;
A
#
# COMPACT_ATOMS: atom_id res chain seq x y z
N MET A 1 52.59 -40.97 -14.76
CA MET A 1 53.73 -40.80 -15.67
C MET A 1 54.00 -39.31 -15.85
N LEU A 2 55.17 -38.93 -15.27
CA LEU A 2 56.00 -37.77 -15.59
C LEU A 2 55.40 -36.36 -15.37
N ILE A 3 55.78 -35.67 -14.26
CA ILE A 3 57.04 -34.98 -13.92
C ILE A 3 57.36 -33.84 -14.87
N ASN A 4 57.37 -32.61 -14.36
CA ASN A 4 58.53 -31.70 -14.26
C ASN A 4 58.05 -30.32 -13.72
N LYS A 5 58.50 -29.95 -12.55
CA LYS A 5 59.74 -29.24 -12.13
C LYS A 5 59.87 -27.83 -12.74
N LEU A 6 59.71 -26.86 -11.84
CA LEU A 6 60.77 -26.00 -11.25
C LEU A 6 61.26 -24.86 -12.17
N TYR A 7 61.19 -23.65 -11.68
CA TYR A 7 62.29 -22.64 -11.52
C TYR A 7 61.64 -21.37 -10.93
N TRP A 8 61.90 -21.02 -9.76
CA TRP A 8 62.89 -20.20 -9.05
C TRP A 8 63.27 -18.93 -9.78
N GLY A 9 62.90 -17.77 -9.23
CA GLY A 9 63.35 -16.43 -9.56
C GLY A 9 63.11 -15.47 -8.40
N PHE A 10 64.12 -15.34 -7.55
CA PHE A 10 64.20 -14.32 -6.52
C PHE A 10 64.29 -12.94 -7.16
N GLY A 11 63.36 -12.06 -6.84
CA GLY A 11 63.43 -10.64 -7.12
C GLY A 11 63.13 -9.85 -5.85
N MET A 12 64.19 -9.47 -5.16
CA MET A 12 64.16 -8.62 -3.95
C MET A 12 63.93 -7.19 -4.41
N VAL A 13 62.69 -6.67 -4.21
CA VAL A 13 62.39 -5.25 -4.40
C VAL A 13 62.28 -4.58 -3.03
N LEU A 14 63.20 -3.68 -2.80
CA LEU A 14 63.26 -2.82 -1.60
C LEU A 14 62.01 -1.91 -1.59
N ILE A 15 61.19 -2.13 -0.58
CA ILE A 15 60.02 -1.28 -0.29
C ILE A 15 60.54 -0.05 0.45
N GLY A 16 60.59 1.08 -0.27
CA GLY A 16 60.78 2.38 0.36
C GLY A 16 59.57 2.72 1.22
N CYS A 17 59.78 2.92 2.52
CA CYS A 17 58.84 3.55 3.40
C CYS A 17 58.59 5.00 2.93
N PHE A 18 57.46 5.27 2.32
CA PHE A 18 56.88 6.62 2.26
C PHE A 18 56.02 6.83 3.52
N PRO A 19 56.18 7.91 4.25
CA PRO A 19 55.24 8.28 5.28
C PRO A 19 53.91 8.65 4.64
N PHE A 20 52.87 7.90 5.01
CA PHE A 20 51.48 8.21 4.67
C PHE A 20 51.10 9.40 5.57
N GLU A 21 51.07 10.60 4.98
CA GLU A 21 50.46 11.77 5.61
C GLU A 21 48.97 11.53 5.72
N ASP A 22 48.48 11.46 6.96
CA ASP A 22 47.04 11.48 7.27
C ASP A 22 46.43 12.78 6.75
N VAL A 23 45.83 12.72 5.57
CA VAL A 23 44.89 13.74 5.11
C VAL A 23 43.62 13.54 5.92
N GLY A 24 43.46 14.35 6.96
CA GLY A 24 42.25 14.43 7.75
C GLY A 24 41.04 14.70 6.84
N LEU A 25 40.30 13.65 6.49
CA LEU A 25 38.99 13.78 5.84
C LEU A 25 38.03 14.37 6.85
N GLU A 26 37.60 15.59 6.59
CA GLU A 26 36.52 16.25 7.28
C GLU A 26 35.23 15.43 7.15
N ASN A 27 34.92 14.62 8.18
CA ASN A 27 33.73 13.76 8.26
C ASN A 27 32.41 14.54 8.49
N GLY A 28 32.42 15.87 8.40
CA GLY A 28 31.26 16.70 8.70
C GLY A 28 30.32 17.00 7.52
N VAL A 29 30.82 16.99 6.30
CA VAL A 29 30.05 17.42 5.11
C VAL A 29 29.29 16.27 4.45
N THR A 30 29.85 15.08 4.44
CA THR A 30 29.24 13.88 3.86
C THR A 30 28.03 13.39 4.65
N SER A 31 28.04 13.50 6.00
CA SER A 31 26.91 13.07 6.84
C SER A 31 25.65 13.90 6.63
N LYS A 32 25.76 15.24 6.55
CA LYS A 32 24.60 16.12 6.27
C LYS A 32 24.02 15.92 4.88
N LYS A 33 24.86 15.69 3.88
CA LYS A 33 24.42 15.47 2.49
C LYS A 33 23.66 14.15 2.35
N ASN A 34 24.11 13.09 3.00
CA ASN A 34 23.45 11.79 2.99
C ASN A 34 22.12 11.81 3.73
N THR A 35 22.00 12.56 4.83
CA THR A 35 20.75 12.72 5.58
C THR A 35 19.70 13.50 4.76
N LEU A 36 20.12 14.55 4.04
CA LEU A 36 19.23 15.33 3.17
C LEU A 36 18.75 14.51 1.96
N ILE A 37 19.62 13.66 1.39
CA ILE A 37 19.27 12.77 0.28
C ILE A 37 18.28 11.70 0.77
N ALA A 38 18.52 11.08 1.92
CA ALA A 38 17.63 10.09 2.50
C ALA A 38 16.24 10.69 2.84
N ALA A 39 16.18 11.90 3.39
CA ALA A 39 14.93 12.61 3.64
C ALA A 39 14.18 12.94 2.34
N LYS A 40 14.88 13.33 1.28
CA LYS A 40 14.31 13.61 -0.04
C LYS A 40 13.78 12.34 -0.71
N ILE A 41 14.50 11.23 -0.60
CA ILE A 41 14.08 9.92 -1.13
C ILE A 41 12.83 9.43 -0.37
N ASN A 42 12.79 9.56 0.96
CA ASN A 42 11.62 9.20 1.74
C ASN A 42 10.40 10.06 1.38
N LYS A 43 10.58 11.36 1.17
CA LYS A 43 9.52 12.25 0.72
C LYS A 43 9.00 11.88 -0.66
N ILE A 44 9.88 11.50 -1.59
CA ILE A 44 9.51 11.04 -2.93
C ILE A 44 8.74 9.71 -2.83
N LYS A 45 9.22 8.74 -2.05
CA LYS A 45 8.50 7.47 -1.82
C LYS A 45 7.12 7.65 -1.21
N VAL A 46 6.97 8.57 -0.26
CA VAL A 46 5.67 8.89 0.34
C VAL A 46 4.74 9.55 -0.68
N VAL A 47 5.26 10.41 -1.55
CA VAL A 47 4.48 11.03 -2.64
C VAL A 47 4.08 9.99 -3.68
N GLU A 48 4.99 9.11 -4.11
CA GLU A 48 4.67 8.00 -5.03
C GLU A 48 3.64 7.03 -4.43
N GLN A 49 3.74 6.69 -3.14
CA GLN A 49 2.76 5.84 -2.46
C GLN A 49 1.39 6.50 -2.35
N ASN A 50 1.32 7.84 -2.25
CA ASN A 50 0.06 8.58 -2.25
C ASN A 50 -0.54 8.73 -3.66
N LEU A 51 0.30 8.77 -4.70
CA LEU A 51 -0.14 8.79 -6.10
C LEU A 51 -0.59 7.40 -6.60
N GLN A 52 -0.32 6.33 -5.85
CA GLN A 52 -0.65 4.94 -6.20
C GLN A 52 -1.76 4.35 -5.32
N GLN A 53 -2.73 5.15 -4.90
CA GLN A 53 -3.93 4.63 -4.25
C GLN A 53 -5.17 4.93 -5.09
N PRO A 54 -5.34 4.26 -6.25
CA PRO A 54 -6.50 4.49 -7.12
C PRO A 54 -7.81 4.31 -6.37
N GLY A 55 -7.88 3.39 -5.42
CA GLY A 55 -9.05 3.21 -4.59
C GLY A 55 -9.40 4.39 -3.68
N LYS A 56 -8.43 5.22 -3.30
CA LYS A 56 -8.68 6.44 -2.54
C LYS A 56 -9.36 7.51 -3.39
N GLU A 57 -8.91 7.66 -4.62
CA GLU A 57 -9.51 8.61 -5.57
C GLU A 57 -10.94 8.20 -5.88
N ILE A 58 -11.18 6.93 -6.21
CA ILE A 58 -12.52 6.39 -6.42
C ILE A 58 -13.43 6.62 -5.20
N TYR A 59 -12.91 6.37 -3.99
CA TYR A 59 -13.66 6.63 -2.76
C TYR A 59 -14.05 8.11 -2.62
N THR A 60 -13.13 9.00 -2.93
CA THR A 60 -13.36 10.45 -2.86
C THR A 60 -14.41 10.92 -3.87
N ASP A 61 -14.41 10.32 -5.06
CA ASP A 61 -15.32 10.75 -6.13
C ASP A 61 -16.73 10.15 -5.98
N PHE A 62 -16.84 8.91 -5.50
CA PHE A 62 -18.11 8.18 -5.53
C PHE A 62 -18.71 7.85 -4.16
N CYS A 63 -17.91 7.78 -3.09
CA CYS A 63 -18.36 7.20 -1.82
C CYS A 63 -18.40 8.20 -0.66
N ILE A 64 -17.49 9.18 -0.66
CA ILE A 64 -17.27 10.10 0.46
C ILE A 64 -18.53 10.91 0.81
N GLN A 65 -19.34 11.24 -0.17
CA GLN A 65 -20.54 12.07 0.02
C GLN A 65 -21.54 11.40 0.97
N CYS A 66 -21.65 10.08 0.90
CA CYS A 66 -22.53 9.30 1.77
C CYS A 66 -21.81 8.75 2.99
N HIS A 67 -20.65 8.12 2.79
CA HIS A 67 -19.93 7.43 3.86
C HIS A 67 -19.01 8.31 4.69
N GLY A 68 -18.79 9.56 4.26
CA GLY A 68 -17.94 10.55 4.94
C GLY A 68 -16.44 10.29 4.77
N ALA A 69 -15.61 11.31 5.01
CA ALA A 69 -14.16 11.24 4.84
C ALA A 69 -13.48 10.20 5.76
N ASN A 70 -14.12 9.88 6.87
CA ASN A 70 -13.64 8.93 7.88
C ASN A 70 -14.38 7.57 7.84
N GLY A 71 -15.21 7.35 6.82
CA GLY A 71 -15.95 6.10 6.62
C GLY A 71 -16.99 5.78 7.70
N LYS A 72 -17.46 6.77 8.47
CA LYS A 72 -18.40 6.53 9.59
C LYS A 72 -19.88 6.46 9.17
N GLY A 73 -20.19 6.89 7.93
CA GLY A 73 -21.59 7.07 7.52
C GLY A 73 -22.29 8.12 8.36
N ASP A 74 -23.62 8.04 8.45
CA ASP A 74 -24.45 8.92 9.28
C ASP A 74 -24.99 8.22 10.56
N GLY A 75 -24.77 6.92 10.68
CA GLY A 75 -25.22 6.11 11.80
C GLY A 75 -26.71 5.81 11.84
N ILE A 76 -27.49 6.30 10.89
CA ILE A 76 -28.97 6.15 10.83
C ILE A 76 -29.39 5.39 9.56
N LYS A 77 -29.01 5.92 8.40
CA LYS A 77 -29.36 5.36 7.08
C LYS A 77 -28.17 4.79 6.35
N ILE A 78 -26.98 5.35 6.59
CA ILE A 78 -25.75 5.00 5.90
C ILE A 78 -24.83 4.30 6.89
N PRO A 79 -24.54 3.00 6.69
CA PRO A 79 -23.74 2.24 7.62
C PRO A 79 -22.28 2.69 7.62
N PRO A 80 -21.56 2.52 8.74
CA PRO A 80 -20.15 2.76 8.81
C PRO A 80 -19.37 1.72 7.98
N LEU A 81 -18.33 2.20 7.29
CA LEU A 81 -17.28 1.39 6.69
C LEU A 81 -16.11 1.22 7.66
N ALA A 82 -15.85 2.27 8.46
CA ALA A 82 -14.84 2.23 9.52
C ALA A 82 -15.23 1.22 10.61
N GLY A 83 -14.36 0.24 10.86
CA GLY A 83 -14.60 -0.81 11.86
C GLY A 83 -15.81 -1.70 11.54
N SER A 84 -16.19 -1.81 10.27
CA SER A 84 -17.37 -2.57 9.86
C SER A 84 -17.14 -4.07 9.92
N ASP A 85 -17.97 -4.77 10.71
CA ASP A 85 -17.98 -6.24 10.72
C ASP A 85 -18.53 -6.84 9.41
N TRP A 86 -19.32 -6.08 8.66
CA TRP A 86 -19.79 -6.46 7.33
C TRP A 86 -18.62 -6.65 6.36
N LEU A 87 -17.67 -5.73 6.32
CA LEU A 87 -16.48 -5.82 5.46
C LEU A 87 -15.62 -7.05 5.78
N THR A 88 -15.55 -7.46 7.05
CA THR A 88 -14.74 -8.59 7.49
C THR A 88 -15.44 -9.94 7.34
N LYS A 89 -16.73 -9.99 7.68
CA LYS A 89 -17.52 -11.24 7.76
C LYS A 89 -18.32 -11.53 6.48
N LYS A 90 -18.62 -10.50 5.70
CA LYS A 90 -19.51 -10.57 4.53
C LYS A 90 -18.82 -10.06 3.26
N ARG A 91 -17.56 -10.49 3.07
CA ARG A 91 -16.69 -10.02 1.97
C ARG A 91 -17.37 -10.05 0.60
N LYS A 92 -17.98 -11.19 0.22
CA LYS A 92 -18.64 -11.32 -1.09
C LYS A 92 -19.82 -10.35 -1.23
N GLN A 93 -20.62 -10.20 -0.17
CA GLN A 93 -21.74 -9.26 -0.14
C GLN A 93 -21.25 -7.80 -0.16
N SER A 94 -20.11 -7.51 0.46
CA SER A 94 -19.50 -6.17 0.42
C SER A 94 -19.05 -5.81 -0.99
N ILE A 95 -18.42 -6.73 -1.71
CA ILE A 95 -18.05 -6.56 -3.12
C ILE A 95 -19.30 -6.40 -3.99
N HIS A 96 -20.32 -7.25 -3.76
CA HIS A 96 -21.60 -7.17 -4.45
C HIS A 96 -22.26 -5.79 -4.28
N ALA A 97 -22.28 -5.26 -3.05
CA ALA A 97 -22.88 -3.96 -2.76
C ALA A 97 -22.19 -2.81 -3.52
N VAL A 98 -20.87 -2.84 -3.64
CA VAL A 98 -20.15 -1.81 -4.43
C VAL A 98 -20.36 -1.98 -5.93
N LYS A 99 -20.41 -3.23 -6.42
CA LYS A 99 -20.53 -3.53 -7.84
C LYS A 99 -21.96 -3.30 -8.38
N PHE A 100 -22.96 -3.78 -7.64
CA PHE A 100 -24.36 -3.82 -8.11
C PHE A 100 -25.32 -2.95 -7.28
N GLY A 101 -24.80 -2.29 -6.24
CA GLY A 101 -25.63 -1.61 -5.28
C GLY A 101 -26.11 -2.52 -4.15
N GLN A 102 -26.74 -1.90 -3.15
CA GLN A 102 -27.34 -2.58 -2.01
C GLN A 102 -28.75 -2.04 -1.81
N ASN A 103 -29.71 -2.93 -1.74
CA ASN A 103 -31.09 -2.61 -1.42
C ASN A 103 -31.61 -3.54 -0.33
N GLY A 104 -32.52 -3.02 0.50
CA GLY A 104 -33.10 -3.77 1.61
C GLY A 104 -32.26 -3.73 2.91
N GLU A 105 -32.75 -4.43 3.91
CA GLU A 105 -32.17 -4.43 5.25
C GLU A 105 -30.85 -5.20 5.33
N ILE A 106 -29.85 -4.56 5.92
CA ILE A 106 -28.57 -5.18 6.32
C ILE A 106 -28.29 -4.90 7.79
N ILE A 107 -27.49 -5.75 8.40
CA ILE A 107 -27.04 -5.56 9.79
C ILE A 107 -25.53 -5.32 9.76
N VAL A 108 -25.09 -4.14 10.21
CA VAL A 108 -23.69 -3.76 10.35
C VAL A 108 -23.43 -3.40 11.81
N ASN A 109 -22.44 -4.01 12.42
CA ASN A 109 -22.07 -3.80 13.83
C ASN A 109 -23.29 -3.94 14.76
N LYS A 110 -24.17 -4.92 14.52
CA LYS A 110 -25.43 -5.19 15.23
C LYS A 110 -26.52 -4.13 15.07
N VAL A 111 -26.32 -3.13 14.24
CA VAL A 111 -27.31 -2.08 13.90
C VAL A 111 -27.95 -2.40 12.56
N LYS A 112 -29.25 -2.22 12.47
CA LYS A 112 -30.03 -2.40 11.23
C LYS A 112 -29.96 -1.13 10.39
N PHE A 113 -29.66 -1.31 9.11
CA PHE A 113 -29.71 -0.26 8.09
C PHE A 113 -30.61 -0.74 6.95
N ASN A 114 -31.51 0.11 6.55
CA ASN A 114 -32.44 -0.19 5.46
C ASN A 114 -32.50 1.03 4.54
N ASN A 115 -31.54 1.12 3.64
CA ASN A 115 -31.49 2.21 2.67
C ASN A 115 -30.99 1.66 1.33
N ASN A 116 -31.18 2.43 0.27
CA ASN A 116 -30.68 2.09 -1.05
C ASN A 116 -29.30 2.72 -1.29
N MET A 117 -28.32 1.88 -1.60
CA MET A 117 -27.03 2.29 -2.16
C MET A 117 -27.05 1.97 -3.66
N PRO A 118 -27.09 2.96 -4.54
CA PRO A 118 -27.09 2.69 -5.97
C PRO A 118 -25.76 2.13 -6.45
N PRO A 119 -25.73 1.38 -7.57
CA PRO A 119 -24.47 1.01 -8.20
C PRO A 119 -23.74 2.23 -8.75
N MET A 120 -22.42 2.26 -8.62
CA MET A 120 -21.60 3.41 -9.03
C MET A 120 -21.12 3.32 -10.48
N GLY A 121 -21.42 2.25 -11.21
CA GLY A 121 -20.97 2.07 -12.60
C GLY A 121 -19.48 1.79 -12.75
N LEU A 122 -18.81 1.33 -11.67
CA LEU A 122 -17.40 1.05 -11.65
C LEU A 122 -17.07 -0.25 -12.40
N SER A 123 -15.91 -0.27 -13.08
CA SER A 123 -15.33 -1.49 -13.63
C SER A 123 -14.92 -2.46 -12.53
N ASN A 124 -14.69 -3.73 -12.88
CA ASN A 124 -14.26 -4.74 -11.90
C ASN A 124 -12.92 -4.37 -11.22
N GLN A 125 -11.99 -3.74 -11.95
CA GLN A 125 -10.74 -3.26 -11.40
C GLN A 125 -10.96 -2.11 -10.41
N GLU A 126 -11.78 -1.12 -10.75
CA GLU A 126 -12.10 0.00 -9.86
C GLU A 126 -12.80 -0.45 -8.59
N VAL A 127 -13.71 -1.43 -8.71
CA VAL A 127 -14.33 -2.07 -7.52
C VAL A 127 -13.27 -2.75 -6.65
N ALA A 128 -12.32 -3.47 -7.26
CA ALA A 128 -11.23 -4.09 -6.50
C ALA A 128 -10.37 -3.06 -5.78
N ASP A 129 -10.03 -1.95 -6.45
CA ASP A 129 -9.19 -0.89 -5.92
C ASP A 129 -9.87 -0.16 -4.77
N VAL A 130 -11.13 0.26 -4.92
CA VAL A 130 -11.86 0.93 -3.84
C VAL A 130 -12.13 0.00 -2.66
N MET A 131 -12.41 -1.28 -2.89
CA MET A 131 -12.56 -2.26 -1.81
C MET A 131 -11.26 -2.45 -1.03
N ASN A 132 -10.11 -2.52 -1.71
CA ASN A 132 -8.80 -2.58 -1.06
C ASN A 132 -8.52 -1.34 -0.21
N TYR A 133 -8.90 -0.16 -0.69
CA TYR A 133 -8.79 1.08 0.08
C TYR A 133 -9.69 1.05 1.33
N ILE A 134 -10.97 0.77 1.18
CA ILE A 134 -11.95 0.74 2.29
C ILE A 134 -11.56 -0.29 3.34
N MET A 135 -11.17 -1.49 2.91
CA MET A 135 -10.80 -2.60 3.79
C MET A 135 -9.48 -2.40 4.55
N ASN A 136 -8.71 -1.34 4.23
CA ASN A 136 -7.45 -1.03 4.89
C ASN A 136 -7.38 0.43 5.39
N SER A 137 -8.52 1.13 5.39
CA SER A 137 -8.64 2.51 5.91
C SER A 137 -9.32 2.52 7.28
N TRP A 138 -9.14 3.62 8.01
CA TRP A 138 -9.83 3.92 9.27
C TRP A 138 -9.76 2.81 10.34
N GLY A 139 -8.64 2.10 10.40
CA GLY A 139 -8.42 1.00 11.34
C GLY A 139 -8.88 -0.37 10.83
N ASN A 140 -9.55 -0.46 9.68
CA ASN A 140 -9.80 -1.73 9.02
C ASN A 140 -8.47 -2.37 8.60
N LYS A 141 -8.36 -3.70 8.72
CA LYS A 141 -7.17 -4.46 8.30
C LYS A 141 -7.62 -5.74 7.61
N GLN A 142 -7.28 -5.87 6.34
CA GLN A 142 -7.55 -7.06 5.54
C GLN A 142 -6.24 -7.56 4.91
N ASN A 143 -5.86 -8.79 5.23
CA ASN A 143 -4.63 -9.39 4.73
C ASN A 143 -4.73 -9.86 3.27
N LYS A 144 -5.95 -10.18 2.82
CA LYS A 144 -6.20 -10.67 1.47
C LYS A 144 -6.72 -9.54 0.59
N LYS A 145 -5.93 -9.15 -0.41
CA LYS A 145 -6.36 -8.17 -1.42
C LYS A 145 -7.57 -8.68 -2.19
N VAL A 146 -8.48 -7.77 -2.52
CA VAL A 146 -9.52 -7.98 -3.52
C VAL A 146 -8.86 -7.87 -4.90
N THR A 147 -9.14 -8.83 -5.76
CA THR A 147 -8.64 -8.84 -7.14
C THR A 147 -9.78 -8.62 -8.12
N GLU A 148 -9.48 -8.11 -9.31
CA GLU A 148 -10.44 -7.96 -10.40
C GLU A 148 -11.16 -9.28 -10.68
N LYS A 149 -10.42 -10.40 -10.72
CA LYS A 149 -10.98 -11.75 -10.92
C LYS A 149 -11.97 -12.15 -9.80
N GLU A 150 -11.71 -11.74 -8.55
CA GLU A 150 -12.65 -11.98 -7.45
C GLU A 150 -13.94 -11.18 -7.65
N VAL A 151 -13.82 -9.92 -8.08
CA VAL A 151 -14.97 -9.05 -8.40
C VAL A 151 -15.76 -9.59 -9.58
N GLU A 152 -15.09 -10.06 -10.63
CA GLU A 152 -15.73 -10.68 -11.81
C GLU A 152 -16.57 -11.89 -11.40
N GLY A 153 -16.08 -12.72 -10.49
CA GLY A 153 -16.78 -13.89 -9.95
C GLY A 153 -17.98 -13.58 -9.04
N VAL A 154 -18.21 -12.31 -8.68
CA VAL A 154 -19.41 -11.88 -7.96
C VAL A 154 -20.52 -11.57 -8.97
N LEU A 155 -21.54 -12.45 -9.00
CA LEU A 155 -22.70 -12.34 -9.88
C LEU A 155 -23.85 -11.61 -9.17
N TYR A 156 -24.78 -11.07 -10.00
CA TYR A 156 -25.99 -10.39 -9.53
C TYR A 156 -26.92 -11.34 -8.75
#